data_106143f7b431f47bfdc6c28c7c5dd87f
#
_entry.id   106143f7b431f47bfdc6c28c7c5dd87f
#
_cell.length_a   1.000
_cell.length_b   1.000
_cell.length_c   1.000
_cell.angle_alpha   90.00
_cell.angle_beta   90.00
_cell.angle_gamma   90.00
#
_symmetry.space_group_name_H-M   'P 1'
#
loop_
_entity.id
_entity.type
_entity.pdbx_description
1 polymer ?
#
loop_
_entity_poly.entity_id
_entity_poly.type
_entity_poly.pdbx_seq_one_letter_code
_entity_poly.pdbx_strand_id
1 'polypeptide(L)'
;MDVGQALSWLAGCSVPGIYKVLKRLGFSRKQAQRFIHSPDPEYALKWRAILTAYQDAVEHPESVVLLFGDELTYRRHPEIRAMHQRRGHRQRRLPCQPGANTQTRLVAVVNACTGQVTYRQRSKVGRMELVAFYEQVRQAYPDAQRLYLVLDNWPTHKHPLVLAAAHRLALRLLFLPTYASWLNPIEKLWRWLRQDVLHCHPFSDDLQQLREVVARWLDRFQYGSRQLLSFIGLLTTEEMLQNAY
;
A
#
# COMPACT_ATOMS: atom_id res chain seq x y z
N MET A 1 8.68 31.55 -14.86
CA MET A 1 9.47 32.80 -14.97
C MET A 1 10.78 32.43 -15.63
N ASP A 2 11.08 32.97 -16.78
CA ASP A 2 12.35 32.71 -17.46
C ASP A 2 13.47 33.45 -16.71
N VAL A 3 14.48 32.73 -16.26
CA VAL A 3 15.62 33.24 -15.50
C VAL A 3 16.36 34.33 -16.26
N GLY A 4 16.35 34.28 -17.61
CA GLY A 4 16.93 35.30 -18.48
C GLY A 4 16.19 36.62 -18.46
N GLN A 5 14.88 36.63 -18.18
CA GLN A 5 14.09 37.85 -18.04
C GLN A 5 14.22 38.49 -16.64
N ALA A 6 14.53 37.67 -15.59
CA ALA A 6 14.68 38.16 -14.23
C ALA A 6 16.04 38.81 -13.96
N LEU A 7 17.08 38.53 -14.76
CA LEU A 7 18.45 38.97 -14.52
C LEU A 7 19.06 39.46 -15.84
N SER A 8 19.02 40.77 -16.06
CA SER A 8 19.47 41.45 -17.29
C SER A 8 20.91 41.10 -17.70
N TRP A 9 21.80 40.79 -16.78
CA TRP A 9 23.20 40.41 -17.05
C TRP A 9 23.32 38.96 -17.56
N LEU A 10 22.24 38.15 -17.52
CA LEU A 10 22.17 36.84 -18.16
C LEU A 10 21.52 36.89 -19.58
N ALA A 11 21.07 38.08 -19.99
CA ALA A 11 20.54 38.25 -21.32
C ALA A 11 21.65 37.93 -22.36
N GLY A 12 21.42 36.95 -23.24
CA GLY A 12 22.40 36.47 -24.20
C GLY A 12 23.17 35.21 -23.79
N CYS A 13 23.01 34.73 -22.54
CA CYS A 13 23.60 33.45 -22.16
C CYS A 13 22.74 32.27 -22.65
N SER A 14 23.39 31.28 -23.24
CA SER A 14 22.68 30.04 -23.60
C SER A 14 22.27 29.23 -22.37
N VAL A 15 21.16 28.49 -22.45
CA VAL A 15 20.70 27.61 -21.36
C VAL A 15 21.79 26.67 -20.83
N PRO A 16 22.62 26.01 -21.72
CA PRO A 16 23.76 25.23 -21.23
C PRO A 16 24.83 26.05 -20.52
N GLY A 17 25.03 27.32 -20.91
CA GLY A 17 25.97 28.24 -20.25
C GLY A 17 25.50 28.55 -18.82
N ILE A 18 24.23 28.91 -18.66
CA ILE A 18 23.61 29.15 -17.35
C ILE A 18 23.71 27.91 -16.46
N TYR A 19 23.44 26.73 -17.00
CA TYR A 19 23.56 25.46 -16.27
C TYR A 19 24.98 25.22 -15.74
N LYS A 20 26.00 25.47 -16.58
CA LYS A 20 27.42 25.32 -16.17
C LYS A 20 27.78 26.29 -15.03
N VAL A 21 27.30 27.53 -15.08
CA VAL A 21 27.52 28.53 -14.02
C VAL A 21 26.84 28.09 -12.73
N LEU A 22 25.57 27.67 -12.79
CA LEU A 22 24.85 27.19 -11.62
C LEU A 22 25.55 25.98 -10.97
N LYS A 23 26.01 25.02 -11.78
CA LYS A 23 26.75 23.86 -11.30
C LYS A 23 28.07 24.26 -10.61
N ARG A 24 28.80 25.23 -11.16
CA ARG A 24 30.05 25.77 -10.57
C ARG A 24 29.79 26.48 -9.24
N LEU A 25 28.63 27.13 -9.12
CA LEU A 25 28.19 27.78 -7.87
C LEU A 25 27.57 26.80 -6.85
N GLY A 26 27.63 25.49 -7.09
CA GLY A 26 27.11 24.47 -6.18
C GLY A 26 25.60 24.21 -6.26
N PHE A 27 24.91 24.81 -7.23
CA PHE A 27 23.49 24.55 -7.46
C PHE A 27 23.28 23.29 -8.30
N SER A 28 22.33 22.47 -7.91
CA SER A 28 21.88 21.34 -8.68
C SER A 28 20.37 21.42 -8.94
N ARG A 29 19.92 20.97 -10.12
CA ARG A 29 18.50 20.85 -10.39
C ARG A 29 17.94 19.71 -9.54
N LYS A 30 17.05 20.05 -8.60
CA LYS A 30 16.33 19.10 -7.77
C LYS A 30 14.84 19.20 -8.09
N GLN A 31 14.17 18.08 -8.16
CA GLN A 31 12.71 18.04 -8.21
C GLN A 31 12.19 18.25 -6.80
N ALA A 32 11.26 19.18 -6.63
CA ALA A 32 10.57 19.35 -5.36
C ALA A 32 9.84 18.07 -4.98
N GLN A 33 10.01 17.62 -3.75
CA GLN A 33 9.26 16.50 -3.19
C GLN A 33 8.00 17.03 -2.50
N ARG A 34 6.90 16.29 -2.66
CA ARG A 34 5.70 16.58 -1.89
C ARG A 34 5.95 16.22 -0.43
N PHE A 35 5.89 17.19 0.43
CA PHE A 35 5.83 16.97 1.87
C PHE A 35 4.35 16.87 2.25
N ILE A 36 3.92 15.69 2.63
CA ILE A 36 2.56 15.43 3.09
C ILE A 36 2.66 15.20 4.60
N HIS A 37 1.95 16.00 5.37
CA HIS A 37 1.75 15.77 6.81
C HIS A 37 0.27 15.50 7.06
N SER A 38 -0.01 14.74 8.10
CA SER A 38 -1.38 14.49 8.52
C SER A 38 -1.92 15.71 9.28
N PRO A 39 -3.11 16.21 8.93
CA PRO A 39 -3.77 17.28 9.69
C PRO A 39 -4.51 16.74 10.93
N ASP A 40 -4.38 15.46 11.24
CA ASP A 40 -5.09 14.80 12.33
C ASP A 40 -4.61 15.33 13.70
N PRO A 41 -5.47 15.98 14.51
CA PRO A 41 -5.08 16.50 15.82
C PRO A 41 -4.68 15.39 16.79
N GLU A 42 -5.16 14.15 16.58
CA GLU A 42 -4.83 12.96 17.39
C GLU A 42 -3.69 12.13 16.78
N TYR A 43 -2.93 12.68 15.83
CA TYR A 43 -1.87 11.95 15.11
C TYR A 43 -0.93 11.19 16.07
N ALA A 44 -0.35 11.91 17.05
CA ALA A 44 0.58 11.32 17.99
C ALA A 44 -0.06 10.23 18.88
N LEU A 45 -1.32 10.42 19.28
CA LEU A 45 -2.06 9.45 20.10
C LEU A 45 -2.32 8.17 19.31
N LYS A 46 -2.87 8.28 18.10
CA LYS A 46 -3.17 7.14 17.22
C LYS A 46 -1.90 6.38 16.84
N TRP A 47 -0.85 7.10 16.47
CA TRP A 47 0.43 6.47 16.13
C TRP A 47 1.04 5.75 17.34
N ARG A 48 1.04 6.34 18.52
CA ARG A 48 1.50 5.69 19.74
C ARG A 48 0.70 4.42 20.06
N ALA A 49 -0.62 4.42 19.88
CA ALA A 49 -1.45 3.23 20.08
C ALA A 49 -1.05 2.08 19.13
N ILE A 50 -0.75 2.39 17.86
CA ILE A 50 -0.27 1.42 16.88
C ILE A 50 1.11 0.88 17.26
N LEU A 51 2.04 1.76 17.67
CA LEU A 51 3.37 1.33 18.13
C LEU A 51 3.30 0.45 19.38
N THR A 52 2.46 0.79 20.35
CA THR A 52 2.23 -0.04 21.54
C THR A 52 1.68 -1.42 21.16
N ALA A 53 0.71 -1.49 20.24
CA ALA A 53 0.18 -2.76 19.77
C ALA A 53 1.23 -3.59 18.99
N TYR A 54 2.16 -2.92 18.28
CA TYR A 54 3.27 -3.59 17.60
C TYR A 54 4.28 -4.15 18.61
N GLN A 55 4.68 -3.37 19.61
CA GLN A 55 5.54 -3.84 20.69
C GLN A 55 4.92 -5.03 21.43
N ASP A 56 3.64 -4.94 21.76
CA ASP A 56 2.89 -6.02 22.39
C ASP A 56 2.90 -7.32 21.53
N ALA A 57 2.74 -7.21 20.22
CA ALA A 57 2.80 -8.36 19.31
C ALA A 57 4.22 -8.94 19.15
N VAL A 58 5.26 -8.12 19.26
CA VAL A 58 6.66 -8.57 19.23
C VAL A 58 7.05 -9.27 20.53
N GLU A 59 6.60 -8.74 21.68
CA GLU A 59 6.90 -9.28 23.00
C GLU A 59 6.11 -10.55 23.32
N HIS A 60 4.90 -10.70 22.74
CA HIS A 60 4.00 -11.83 23.03
C HIS A 60 3.50 -12.50 21.73
N PRO A 61 4.38 -13.00 20.86
CA PRO A 61 4.02 -13.48 19.51
C PRO A 61 3.03 -14.64 19.50
N GLU A 62 2.97 -15.44 20.59
CA GLU A 62 2.09 -16.60 20.72
C GLU A 62 0.61 -16.23 20.99
N SER A 63 0.38 -15.04 21.55
CA SER A 63 -0.95 -14.65 22.04
C SER A 63 -1.46 -13.34 21.48
N VAL A 64 -0.58 -12.53 20.87
CA VAL A 64 -0.89 -11.21 20.35
C VAL A 64 -0.57 -11.15 18.86
N VAL A 65 -1.54 -10.70 18.09
CA VAL A 65 -1.41 -10.54 16.64
C VAL A 65 -1.73 -9.09 16.28
N LEU A 66 -0.84 -8.46 15.50
CA LEU A 66 -1.09 -7.17 14.88
C LEU A 66 -1.17 -7.33 13.37
N LEU A 67 -2.27 -6.87 12.81
CA LEU A 67 -2.56 -6.89 11.38
C LEU A 67 -2.68 -5.47 10.84
N PHE A 68 -2.11 -5.24 9.66
CA PHE A 68 -2.35 -4.04 8.86
C PHE A 68 -3.27 -4.39 7.71
N GLY A 69 -4.42 -3.72 7.63
CA GLY A 69 -5.45 -3.97 6.63
C GLY A 69 -5.67 -2.80 5.69
N ASP A 70 -6.09 -3.11 4.44
CA ASP A 70 -6.44 -2.12 3.42
C ASP A 70 -7.17 -2.79 2.25
N GLU A 71 -7.74 -1.98 1.34
CA GLU A 71 -8.42 -2.39 0.11
C GLU A 71 -7.68 -1.92 -1.12
N LEU A 72 -7.53 -2.85 -2.07
CA LEU A 72 -7.05 -2.55 -3.42
C LEU A 72 -8.16 -2.78 -4.44
N THR A 73 -8.35 -1.82 -5.33
CA THR A 73 -9.16 -2.02 -6.54
C THR A 73 -8.25 -2.19 -7.74
N TYR A 74 -8.44 -3.27 -8.48
CA TYR A 74 -7.79 -3.47 -9.78
C TYR A 74 -8.81 -3.77 -10.87
N ARG A 75 -8.43 -3.53 -12.10
CA ARG A 75 -9.32 -3.59 -13.25
C ARG A 75 -8.86 -4.62 -14.25
N ARG A 76 -9.79 -5.04 -15.11
CA ARG A 76 -9.55 -5.98 -16.20
C ARG A 76 -8.51 -5.46 -17.20
N HIS A 77 -8.55 -4.17 -17.53
CA HIS A 77 -7.55 -3.59 -18.43
C HIS A 77 -6.24 -3.37 -17.69
N PRO A 78 -5.09 -3.69 -18.32
CA PRO A 78 -3.79 -3.55 -17.70
C PRO A 78 -3.45 -2.08 -17.43
N GLU A 79 -2.76 -1.83 -16.32
CA GLU A 79 -2.12 -0.54 -16.07
C GLU A 79 -0.90 -0.39 -16.99
N ILE A 80 -0.96 0.58 -17.91
CA ILE A 80 0.15 0.84 -18.85
C ILE A 80 1.29 1.50 -18.08
N ARG A 81 2.48 0.91 -18.17
CA ARG A 81 3.71 1.40 -17.55
C ARG A 81 4.89 1.29 -18.52
N ALA A 82 5.92 2.09 -18.25
CA ALA A 82 7.18 1.94 -18.95
C ALA A 82 7.81 0.58 -18.65
N MET A 83 8.35 -0.06 -19.68
CA MET A 83 9.04 -1.34 -19.56
C MET A 83 10.29 -1.35 -20.42
N HIS A 84 11.29 -2.13 -20.01
CA HIS A 84 12.48 -2.33 -20.81
C HIS A 84 12.19 -3.26 -21.99
N GLN A 85 12.59 -2.82 -23.19
CA GLN A 85 12.52 -3.61 -24.40
C GLN A 85 13.86 -3.54 -25.15
N ARG A 86 14.12 -4.55 -25.98
CA ARG A 86 15.30 -4.55 -26.84
C ARG A 86 15.26 -3.34 -27.79
N ARG A 87 16.36 -2.62 -27.90
CA ARG A 87 16.49 -1.46 -28.80
C ARG A 87 16.19 -1.86 -30.26
N GLY A 88 15.43 -1.03 -30.97
CA GLY A 88 15.03 -1.28 -32.36
C GLY A 88 13.75 -2.11 -32.53
N HIS A 89 13.18 -2.69 -31.45
CA HIS A 89 11.90 -3.37 -31.54
C HIS A 89 10.72 -2.39 -31.46
N ARG A 90 9.61 -2.76 -32.12
CA ARG A 90 8.35 -2.01 -32.01
C ARG A 90 7.86 -2.07 -30.56
N GLN A 91 7.27 -0.96 -30.12
CA GLN A 91 6.64 -0.86 -28.81
C GLN A 91 5.61 -1.99 -28.61
N ARG A 92 5.67 -2.66 -27.45
CA ARG A 92 4.72 -3.73 -27.12
C ARG A 92 3.30 -3.15 -27.06
N ARG A 93 2.38 -3.79 -27.78
CA ARG A 93 0.95 -3.51 -27.73
C ARG A 93 0.30 -4.49 -26.77
N LEU A 94 -0.50 -3.96 -25.85
CA LEU A 94 -1.30 -4.78 -24.92
C LEU A 94 -2.72 -4.82 -25.44
N PRO A 95 -3.34 -6.00 -25.50
CA PRO A 95 -4.75 -6.10 -25.87
C PRO A 95 -5.60 -5.36 -24.83
N CYS A 96 -6.54 -4.56 -25.29
CA CYS A 96 -7.60 -3.97 -24.47
C CYS A 96 -8.91 -4.34 -25.15
N GLN A 97 -9.64 -5.29 -24.59
CA GLN A 97 -10.92 -5.71 -25.14
C GLN A 97 -11.97 -4.59 -25.03
N PRO A 98 -12.78 -4.38 -26.06
CA PRO A 98 -13.90 -3.46 -26.01
C PRO A 98 -14.86 -3.79 -24.85
N GLY A 99 -15.62 -2.80 -24.39
CA GLY A 99 -16.62 -2.95 -23.36
C GLY A 99 -16.20 -2.42 -21.99
N ALA A 100 -17.01 -2.73 -20.98
CA ALA A 100 -16.80 -2.21 -19.63
C ALA A 100 -15.47 -2.70 -19.04
N ASN A 101 -14.68 -1.75 -18.50
CA ASN A 101 -13.47 -2.08 -17.76
C ASN A 101 -13.85 -2.53 -16.34
N THR A 102 -14.32 -3.77 -16.24
CA THR A 102 -14.76 -4.38 -14.98
C THR A 102 -13.64 -4.39 -13.94
N GLN A 103 -14.04 -4.33 -12.68
CA GLN A 103 -13.10 -4.24 -11.56
C GLN A 103 -13.29 -5.37 -10.56
N THR A 104 -12.24 -5.68 -9.85
CA THR A 104 -12.24 -6.52 -8.65
C THR A 104 -11.75 -5.70 -7.47
N ARG A 105 -12.40 -5.86 -6.34
CA ARG A 105 -11.94 -5.34 -5.07
C ARG A 105 -11.27 -6.47 -4.28
N LEU A 106 -10.10 -6.17 -3.77
CA LEU A 106 -9.28 -7.03 -2.94
C LEU A 106 -9.21 -6.38 -1.56
N VAL A 107 -9.67 -7.06 -0.52
CA VAL A 107 -9.43 -6.69 0.86
C VAL A 107 -8.41 -7.67 1.44
N ALA A 108 -7.41 -7.17 2.15
CA ALA A 108 -6.41 -8.01 2.76
C ALA A 108 -5.89 -7.43 4.07
N VAL A 109 -5.28 -8.31 4.85
CA VAL A 109 -4.47 -7.97 6.02
C VAL A 109 -3.11 -8.63 5.92
N VAL A 110 -2.09 -7.97 6.43
CA VAL A 110 -0.75 -8.53 6.59
C VAL A 110 -0.39 -8.56 8.08
N ASN A 111 0.08 -9.71 8.56
CA ASN A 111 0.58 -9.86 9.92
C ASN A 111 1.95 -9.17 10.04
N ALA A 112 2.05 -8.25 11.00
CA ALA A 112 3.22 -7.41 11.21
C ALA A 112 4.48 -8.18 11.62
N CYS A 113 4.33 -9.34 12.26
CA CYS A 113 5.44 -10.13 12.78
C CYS A 113 5.83 -11.30 11.87
N THR A 114 4.84 -11.89 11.16
CA THR A 114 5.10 -13.09 10.34
C THR A 114 5.12 -12.81 8.84
N GLY A 115 4.52 -11.69 8.39
CA GLY A 115 4.30 -11.42 6.97
C GLY A 115 3.24 -12.33 6.33
N GLN A 116 2.42 -13.02 7.15
CA GLN A 116 1.29 -13.78 6.66
C GLN A 116 0.23 -12.83 6.09
N VAL A 117 -0.32 -13.19 4.92
CA VAL A 117 -1.37 -12.42 4.26
C VAL A 117 -2.67 -13.22 4.24
N THR A 118 -3.73 -12.62 4.75
CA THR A 118 -5.10 -13.11 4.60
C THR A 118 -5.87 -12.16 3.71
N TYR A 119 -6.55 -12.65 2.70
CA TYR A 119 -7.20 -11.81 1.70
C TYR A 119 -8.53 -12.37 1.20
N ARG A 120 -9.31 -11.50 0.57
CA ARG A 120 -10.57 -11.85 -0.09
C ARG A 120 -10.80 -11.00 -1.33
N GLN A 121 -11.17 -11.61 -2.45
CA GLN A 121 -11.50 -10.92 -3.69
C GLN A 121 -13.02 -10.93 -3.94
N ARG A 122 -13.58 -9.76 -4.29
CA ARG A 122 -15.01 -9.59 -4.61
C ARG A 122 -15.18 -8.56 -5.72
N SER A 123 -16.31 -8.60 -6.42
CA SER A 123 -16.68 -7.55 -7.38
C SER A 123 -16.99 -6.22 -6.67
N LYS A 124 -17.55 -6.32 -5.47
CA LYS A 124 -17.82 -5.18 -4.58
C LYS A 124 -17.43 -5.56 -3.15
N VAL A 125 -16.91 -4.61 -2.39
CA VAL A 125 -16.68 -4.74 -0.95
C VAL A 125 -17.54 -3.69 -0.27
N GLY A 126 -18.45 -4.14 0.56
CA GLY A 126 -19.30 -3.33 1.40
C GLY A 126 -19.29 -3.88 2.83
N ARG A 127 -20.18 -3.38 3.66
CA ARG A 127 -20.25 -3.74 5.09
C ARG A 127 -20.35 -5.25 5.34
N MET A 128 -21.15 -5.98 4.55
CA MET A 128 -21.33 -7.43 4.73
C MET A 128 -20.08 -8.22 4.35
N GLU A 129 -19.40 -7.83 3.27
CA GLU A 129 -18.14 -8.42 2.86
C GLU A 129 -17.03 -8.18 3.89
N LEU A 130 -17.00 -6.98 4.52
CA LEU A 130 -16.08 -6.71 5.61
C LEU A 130 -16.38 -7.56 6.85
N VAL A 131 -17.64 -7.73 7.23
CA VAL A 131 -18.03 -8.65 8.33
C VAL A 131 -17.54 -10.06 8.03
N ALA A 132 -17.83 -10.59 6.83
CA ALA A 132 -17.39 -11.92 6.43
C ALA A 132 -15.84 -12.03 6.31
N PHE A 133 -15.16 -10.93 5.98
CA PHE A 133 -13.70 -10.89 5.99
C PHE A 133 -13.13 -10.87 7.41
N TYR A 134 -13.74 -10.15 8.35
CA TYR A 134 -13.33 -10.17 9.76
C TYR A 134 -13.52 -11.57 10.39
N GLU A 135 -14.58 -12.29 10.02
CA GLU A 135 -14.76 -13.69 10.41
C GLU A 135 -13.63 -14.58 9.87
N GLN A 136 -13.26 -14.39 8.59
CA GLN A 136 -12.12 -15.10 7.99
C GLN A 136 -10.80 -14.77 8.70
N VAL A 137 -10.56 -13.51 9.04
CA VAL A 137 -9.39 -13.07 9.80
C VAL A 137 -9.37 -13.73 11.19
N ARG A 138 -10.50 -13.75 11.90
CA ARG A 138 -10.58 -14.41 13.22
C ARG A 138 -10.29 -15.90 13.12
N GLN A 139 -10.78 -16.57 12.07
CA GLN A 139 -10.52 -17.99 11.82
C GLN A 139 -9.05 -18.28 11.51
N ALA A 140 -8.33 -17.34 10.88
CA ALA A 140 -6.91 -17.48 10.63
C ALA A 140 -6.03 -17.38 11.89
N TYR A 141 -6.57 -16.78 12.98
CA TYR A 141 -5.87 -16.59 14.25
C TYR A 141 -6.76 -17.01 15.44
N PRO A 142 -7.18 -18.30 15.53
CA PRO A 142 -8.14 -18.76 16.54
C PRO A 142 -7.63 -18.58 17.97
N ASP A 143 -6.33 -18.77 18.20
CA ASP A 143 -5.71 -18.77 19.53
C ASP A 143 -5.25 -17.40 20.01
N ALA A 144 -5.33 -16.36 19.13
CA ALA A 144 -4.92 -15.02 19.50
C ALA A 144 -5.82 -14.46 20.60
N GLN A 145 -5.23 -14.16 21.76
CA GLN A 145 -5.93 -13.52 22.90
C GLN A 145 -6.17 -12.02 22.61
N ARG A 146 -5.25 -11.37 21.92
CA ARG A 146 -5.36 -10.00 21.45
C ARG A 146 -5.09 -9.94 19.96
N LEU A 147 -6.08 -9.50 19.21
CA LEU A 147 -6.01 -9.38 17.76
C LEU A 147 -6.28 -7.93 17.37
N TYR A 148 -5.21 -7.21 17.08
CA TYR A 148 -5.25 -5.82 16.63
C TYR A 148 -5.37 -5.76 15.13
N LEU A 149 -6.22 -4.86 14.63
CA LEU A 149 -6.40 -4.60 13.20
C LEU A 149 -6.28 -3.11 12.93
N VAL A 150 -5.19 -2.71 12.29
CA VAL A 150 -4.94 -1.34 11.88
C VAL A 150 -5.57 -1.10 10.53
N LEU A 151 -6.38 -0.05 10.42
CA LEU A 151 -7.18 0.30 9.25
C LEU A 151 -7.10 1.79 8.96
N ASP A 152 -7.39 2.17 7.73
CA ASP A 152 -7.64 3.56 7.38
C ASP A 152 -8.99 4.07 7.90
N ASN A 153 -9.29 5.35 7.63
CA ASN A 153 -10.53 5.98 8.06
C ASN A 153 -11.69 5.81 7.07
N TRP A 154 -11.68 4.78 6.20
CA TRP A 154 -12.80 4.56 5.30
C TRP A 154 -14.12 4.42 6.08
N PRO A 155 -15.19 5.20 5.72
CA PRO A 155 -16.43 5.25 6.50
C PRO A 155 -17.08 3.89 6.73
N THR A 156 -16.87 2.92 5.84
CA THR A 156 -17.41 1.57 5.97
C THR A 156 -16.84 0.83 7.17
N HIS A 157 -15.58 1.06 7.54
CA HIS A 157 -14.97 0.48 8.75
C HIS A 157 -15.63 0.98 10.04
N LYS A 158 -16.18 2.20 10.01
CA LYS A 158 -16.86 2.83 11.16
C LYS A 158 -18.38 2.56 11.18
N HIS A 159 -18.88 1.77 10.23
CA HIS A 159 -20.30 1.43 10.20
C HIS A 159 -20.69 0.58 11.41
N PRO A 160 -21.84 0.83 12.09
CA PRO A 160 -22.24 0.12 13.30
C PRO A 160 -22.22 -1.40 13.18
N LEU A 161 -22.66 -1.96 12.05
CA LEU A 161 -22.61 -3.42 11.80
C LEU A 161 -21.18 -3.97 11.78
N VAL A 162 -20.24 -3.21 11.19
CA VAL A 162 -18.83 -3.63 11.09
C VAL A 162 -18.16 -3.53 12.46
N LEU A 163 -18.43 -2.46 13.22
CA LEU A 163 -17.95 -2.30 14.58
C LEU A 163 -18.51 -3.38 15.52
N ALA A 164 -19.80 -3.69 15.41
CA ALA A 164 -20.43 -4.76 16.18
C ALA A 164 -19.81 -6.14 15.86
N ALA A 165 -19.54 -6.40 14.58
CA ALA A 165 -18.85 -7.64 14.17
C ALA A 165 -17.42 -7.71 14.71
N ALA A 166 -16.65 -6.62 14.63
CA ALA A 166 -15.32 -6.55 15.22
C ALA A 166 -15.32 -6.84 16.71
N HIS A 167 -16.26 -6.22 17.45
CA HIS A 167 -16.45 -6.48 18.90
C HIS A 167 -16.80 -7.94 19.18
N ARG A 168 -17.77 -8.51 18.49
CA ARG A 168 -18.18 -9.93 18.62
C ARG A 168 -17.01 -10.89 18.36
N LEU A 169 -16.14 -10.56 17.41
CA LEU A 169 -14.98 -11.35 17.01
C LEU A 169 -13.73 -11.05 17.85
N ALA A 170 -13.84 -10.21 18.88
CA ALA A 170 -12.73 -9.75 19.70
C ALA A 170 -11.57 -9.12 18.90
N LEU A 171 -11.90 -8.43 17.79
CA LEU A 171 -10.94 -7.63 17.02
C LEU A 171 -10.83 -6.24 17.63
N ARG A 172 -9.63 -5.80 17.94
CA ARG A 172 -9.34 -4.44 18.42
C ARG A 172 -8.95 -3.57 17.22
N LEU A 173 -9.89 -2.74 16.75
CA LEU A 173 -9.65 -1.84 15.63
C LEU A 173 -8.82 -0.64 16.05
N LEU A 174 -7.74 -0.37 15.36
CA LEU A 174 -6.90 0.81 15.47
C LEU A 174 -6.98 1.60 14.17
N PHE A 175 -7.33 2.88 14.25
CA PHE A 175 -7.44 3.71 13.05
C PHE A 175 -6.18 4.53 12.84
N LEU A 176 -5.68 4.53 11.60
CA LEU A 176 -4.59 5.40 11.18
C LEU A 176 -4.97 6.88 11.35
N PRO A 177 -4.00 7.76 11.59
CA PRO A 177 -4.24 9.19 11.48
C PRO A 177 -4.78 9.54 10.09
N THR A 178 -5.63 10.54 10.04
CA THR A 178 -6.26 11.00 8.78
C THR A 178 -5.19 11.40 7.75
N TYR A 179 -5.33 10.95 6.50
CA TYR A 179 -4.37 11.17 5.40
C TYR A 179 -2.95 10.68 5.68
N ALA A 180 -2.77 9.68 6.52
CA ALA A 180 -1.46 9.10 6.84
C ALA A 180 -1.28 7.67 6.29
N SER A 181 -1.66 7.43 5.03
CA SER A 181 -1.54 6.10 4.38
C SER A 181 -0.10 5.57 4.34
N TRP A 182 0.91 6.46 4.37
CA TRP A 182 2.32 6.05 4.43
C TRP A 182 2.70 5.27 5.70
N LEU A 183 1.88 5.36 6.76
CA LEU A 183 2.03 4.58 7.99
C LEU A 183 1.48 3.16 7.84
N ASN A 184 0.79 2.85 6.73
CA ASN A 184 0.24 1.52 6.47
C ASN A 184 1.21 0.68 5.60
N PRO A 185 1.92 -0.30 6.17
CA PRO A 185 2.89 -1.11 5.41
C PRO A 185 2.27 -1.89 4.24
N ILE A 186 0.98 -2.23 4.31
CA ILE A 186 0.28 -2.98 3.27
C ILE A 186 0.24 -2.23 1.92
N GLU A 187 0.37 -0.91 1.93
CA GLU A 187 0.48 -0.10 0.71
C GLU A 187 1.70 -0.50 -0.14
N LYS A 188 2.78 -0.94 0.51
CA LYS A 188 3.95 -1.47 -0.19
C LYS A 188 3.66 -2.85 -0.80
N LEU A 189 2.84 -3.70 -0.15
CA LEU A 189 2.37 -4.95 -0.72
C LEU A 189 1.59 -4.69 -2.02
N TRP A 190 0.70 -3.69 -2.02
CA TRP A 190 -0.03 -3.28 -3.22
C TRP A 190 0.89 -2.79 -4.34
N ARG A 191 1.92 -2.04 -3.99
CA ARG A 191 2.94 -1.61 -4.95
C ARG A 191 3.63 -2.80 -5.60
N TRP A 192 4.00 -3.80 -4.81
CA TRP A 192 4.65 -5.01 -5.30
C TRP A 192 3.71 -5.83 -6.18
N LEU A 193 2.49 -6.06 -5.75
CA LEU A 193 1.47 -6.75 -6.55
C LEU A 193 1.24 -6.04 -7.90
N ARG A 194 1.16 -4.69 -7.90
CA ARG A 194 1.01 -3.93 -9.14
C ARG A 194 2.20 -4.16 -10.07
N GLN A 195 3.41 -4.13 -9.57
CA GLN A 195 4.63 -4.31 -10.36
C GLN A 195 4.72 -5.71 -10.96
N ASP A 196 4.43 -6.74 -10.18
CA ASP A 196 4.59 -8.14 -10.60
C ASP A 196 3.43 -8.64 -11.46
N VAL A 197 2.20 -8.17 -11.21
CA VAL A 197 1.00 -8.79 -11.78
C VAL A 197 0.13 -7.81 -12.57
N LEU A 198 -0.14 -6.61 -12.04
CA LEU A 198 -1.17 -5.74 -12.61
C LEU A 198 -0.64 -4.80 -13.70
N HIS A 199 0.67 -4.50 -13.70
CA HIS A 199 1.27 -3.69 -14.76
C HIS A 199 1.40 -4.51 -16.04
N CYS A 200 0.89 -3.97 -17.15
CA CYS A 200 1.08 -4.53 -18.48
C CYS A 200 0.72 -6.01 -18.62
N HIS A 201 -0.23 -6.51 -17.83
CA HIS A 201 -0.67 -7.92 -17.89
C HIS A 201 -1.43 -8.22 -19.20
N PRO A 202 -1.46 -9.49 -19.67
CA PRO A 202 -2.11 -9.87 -20.91
C PRO A 202 -3.60 -10.28 -20.75
N PHE A 203 -4.17 -10.25 -19.55
CA PHE A 203 -5.47 -10.85 -19.21
C PHE A 203 -6.66 -9.88 -19.39
N SER A 204 -6.62 -8.99 -20.38
CA SER A 204 -7.69 -8.00 -20.59
C SER A 204 -9.01 -8.58 -21.08
N ASP A 205 -9.00 -9.81 -21.58
CA ASP A 205 -10.15 -10.58 -22.06
C ASP A 205 -10.70 -11.55 -21.00
N ASP A 206 -9.91 -11.90 -19.99
CA ASP A 206 -10.27 -12.85 -18.94
C ASP A 206 -9.99 -12.31 -17.54
N LEU A 207 -11.01 -11.65 -16.95
CA LEU A 207 -10.93 -11.15 -15.57
C LEU A 207 -10.81 -12.29 -14.56
N GLN A 208 -11.38 -13.47 -14.83
CA GLN A 208 -11.29 -14.60 -13.92
C GLN A 208 -9.85 -15.13 -13.86
N GLN A 209 -9.20 -15.26 -15.00
CA GLN A 209 -7.79 -15.64 -15.05
C GLN A 209 -6.89 -14.61 -14.33
N LEU A 210 -7.16 -13.30 -14.51
CA LEU A 210 -6.44 -12.27 -13.75
C LEU A 210 -6.62 -12.43 -12.23
N ARG A 211 -7.85 -12.72 -11.77
CA ARG A 211 -8.13 -12.97 -10.34
C ARG A 211 -7.38 -14.18 -9.81
N GLU A 212 -7.26 -15.25 -10.59
CA GLU A 212 -6.50 -16.43 -10.21
C GLU A 212 -4.99 -16.18 -10.13
N VAL A 213 -4.46 -15.36 -11.06
CA VAL A 213 -3.05 -14.94 -11.02
C VAL A 213 -2.78 -14.09 -9.78
N VAL A 214 -3.67 -13.15 -9.46
CA VAL A 214 -3.58 -12.34 -8.22
C VAL A 214 -3.66 -13.23 -6.99
N ALA A 215 -4.59 -14.20 -6.95
CA ALA A 215 -4.73 -15.15 -5.85
C ALA A 215 -3.43 -15.95 -5.64
N ARG A 216 -2.93 -16.61 -6.68
CA ARG A 216 -1.66 -17.38 -6.63
C ARG A 216 -0.47 -16.53 -6.19
N TRP A 217 -0.45 -15.25 -6.56
CA TRP A 217 0.61 -14.35 -6.12
C TRP A 217 0.54 -14.06 -4.62
N LEU A 218 -0.66 -13.84 -4.07
CA LEU A 218 -0.90 -13.61 -2.64
C LEU A 218 -0.73 -14.88 -1.80
N ASP A 219 -1.11 -16.05 -2.34
CA ASP A 219 -0.97 -17.34 -1.66
C ASP A 219 0.48 -17.69 -1.31
N ARG A 220 1.46 -17.05 -1.98
CA ARG A 220 2.88 -17.18 -1.62
C ARG A 220 3.18 -16.73 -0.19
N PHE A 221 2.31 -15.92 0.39
CA PHE A 221 2.46 -15.33 1.72
C PHE A 221 1.52 -15.94 2.77
N GLN A 222 0.76 -16.98 2.42
CA GLN A 222 -0.25 -17.58 3.31
C GLN A 222 0.31 -18.16 4.63
N TYR A 223 1.58 -18.52 4.64
CA TYR A 223 2.27 -19.07 5.83
C TYR A 223 3.31 -18.10 6.42
N GLY A 224 3.27 -16.83 5.98
CA GLY A 224 4.25 -15.84 6.36
C GLY A 224 5.44 -15.73 5.39
N SER A 225 6.15 -14.60 5.46
CA SER A 225 7.29 -14.33 4.57
C SER A 225 8.21 -13.25 5.13
N ARG A 226 9.44 -13.63 5.46
CA ARG A 226 10.49 -12.64 5.81
C ARG A 226 10.82 -11.71 4.65
N GLN A 227 10.74 -12.21 3.40
CA GLN A 227 10.95 -11.38 2.22
C GLN A 227 9.88 -10.27 2.13
N LEU A 228 8.62 -10.61 2.43
CA LEU A 228 7.55 -9.62 2.47
C LEU A 228 7.80 -8.61 3.59
N LEU A 229 8.11 -9.05 4.82
CA LEU A 229 8.42 -8.17 5.95
C LEU A 229 9.55 -7.19 5.61
N SER A 230 10.64 -7.68 5.01
CA SER A 230 11.74 -6.83 4.52
C SER A 230 11.25 -5.80 3.51
N PHE A 231 10.47 -6.22 2.52
CA PHE A 231 10.00 -5.33 1.46
C PHE A 231 9.06 -4.24 1.98
N ILE A 232 8.18 -4.57 2.93
CA ILE A 232 7.25 -3.60 3.52
C ILE A 232 7.86 -2.80 4.69
N GLY A 233 9.05 -3.16 5.17
CA GLY A 233 9.80 -2.44 6.21
C GLY A 233 9.36 -2.80 7.63
N LEU A 234 9.05 -4.08 7.89
CA LEU A 234 8.63 -4.60 9.21
C LEU A 234 9.59 -5.66 9.78
N LEU A 235 10.84 -5.69 9.34
CA LEU A 235 11.79 -6.72 9.76
C LEU A 235 12.28 -6.63 11.22
N THR A 236 12.36 -5.41 11.77
CA THR A 236 12.82 -5.18 13.16
C THR A 236 12.12 -3.98 13.79
N THR A 237 11.96 -4.04 15.12
CA THR A 237 11.42 -2.92 15.91
C THR A 237 12.30 -1.66 15.76
N GLU A 238 13.62 -1.81 15.63
CA GLU A 238 14.56 -0.72 15.41
C GLU A 238 14.34 -0.02 14.07
N GLU A 239 14.06 -0.80 12.99
CA GLU A 239 13.78 -0.23 11.67
C GLU A 239 12.45 0.54 11.63
N MET A 240 11.42 0.11 12.38
CA MET A 240 10.16 0.85 12.50
C MET A 240 10.34 2.18 13.25
N LEU A 241 11.14 2.19 14.30
CA LEU A 241 11.43 3.39 15.08
C LEU A 241 12.28 4.40 14.29
N GLN A 242 13.22 3.94 13.47
CA GLN A 242 14.04 4.80 12.61
C GLN A 242 13.24 5.48 11.47
N ASN A 243 12.16 4.86 10.98
CA ASN A 243 11.30 5.42 9.94
C ASN A 243 10.20 6.37 10.48
N ALA A 244 10.12 6.56 11.79
CA ALA A 244 9.12 7.40 12.46
C ALA A 244 9.56 8.88 12.63
N TYR A 245 10.79 9.24 12.19
CA TYR A 245 11.35 10.60 12.27
C TYR A 245 11.65 11.21 10.91
#